data_0833a8d231aa86f67a193a5fdb46e5f9
#
_entry.id   0833a8d231aa86f67a193a5fdb46e5f9
#
_cell.length_a   1.000
_cell.length_b   1.000
_cell.length_c   1.000
_cell.angle_alpha   90.00
_cell.angle_beta   90.00
_cell.angle_gamma   90.00
#
_symmetry.space_group_name_H-M   'P 1'
#
loop_
_entity.id
_entity.type
_entity.pdbx_description
1 polymer ?
#
loop_
_entity_poly.entity_id
_entity_poly.type
_entity_poly.pdbx_seq_one_letter_code
_entity_poly.pdbx_strand_id
1 'polypeptide(L)'
;MNYLEPWYALSEDECANLSAELTRELPVGHVLEGIPVKCLARRQDRDEVLFELKDGSGRLAVVHLTWQVESKAPWPSAVIYAGLPEWLAAMKLHHSEYDA
;
A
#
# COMPACT_ATOMS: atom_id res chain seq x y z
N MET A 1 2.02 -13.12 -7.73
CA MET A 1 2.68 -13.11 -6.40
C MET A 1 1.84 -13.92 -5.42
N ASN A 2 2.47 -14.78 -4.64
CA ASN A 2 1.80 -15.52 -3.59
C ASN A 2 1.90 -14.75 -2.28
N TYR A 3 0.76 -14.31 -1.76
CA TYR A 3 0.74 -13.55 -0.51
C TYR A 3 0.70 -14.50 0.68
N LEU A 4 1.41 -14.11 1.74
CA LEU A 4 1.35 -14.76 3.05
C LEU A 4 0.43 -13.96 3.96
N GLU A 5 -0.40 -14.64 4.76
CA GLU A 5 -1.24 -13.95 5.73
C GLU A 5 -0.39 -13.07 6.64
N PRO A 6 -0.86 -11.88 7.02
CA PRO A 6 -2.21 -11.34 6.86
C PRO A 6 -2.50 -10.67 5.51
N TRP A 7 -1.61 -10.77 4.52
CA TRP A 7 -1.80 -10.17 3.21
C TRP A 7 -2.63 -11.08 2.30
N TYR A 8 -3.48 -10.50 1.46
CA TYR A 8 -4.28 -11.23 0.49
C TYR A 8 -4.53 -10.38 -0.76
N ALA A 9 -4.63 -11.07 -1.91
CA ALA A 9 -4.91 -10.42 -3.18
C ALA A 9 -6.35 -9.91 -3.22
N LEU A 10 -6.56 -8.81 -3.95
CA LEU A 10 -7.86 -8.15 -4.07
C LEU A 10 -8.44 -8.31 -5.46
N SER A 11 -9.77 -8.23 -5.58
CA SER A 11 -10.45 -8.14 -6.87
C SER A 11 -10.18 -6.77 -7.50
N GLU A 12 -10.44 -6.66 -8.81
CA GLU A 12 -10.29 -5.39 -9.52
C GLU A 12 -11.20 -4.30 -8.94
N ASP A 13 -12.43 -4.65 -8.57
CA ASP A 13 -13.39 -3.70 -7.99
C ASP A 13 -12.91 -3.18 -6.63
N GLU A 14 -12.41 -4.07 -5.77
CA GLU A 14 -11.85 -3.67 -4.49
C GLU A 14 -10.63 -2.77 -4.68
N CYS A 15 -9.76 -3.14 -5.62
CA CYS A 15 -8.58 -2.34 -5.95
C CYS A 15 -8.95 -0.95 -6.47
N ALA A 16 -9.97 -0.85 -7.31
CA ALA A 16 -10.46 0.44 -7.82
C ALA A 16 -10.93 1.35 -6.67
N ASN A 17 -11.69 0.79 -5.73
CA ASN A 17 -12.19 1.53 -4.57
C ASN A 17 -11.06 2.01 -3.68
N LEU A 18 -10.06 1.16 -3.42
CA LEU A 18 -8.92 1.52 -2.56
C LEU A 18 -7.97 2.51 -3.24
N SER A 19 -7.80 2.41 -4.56
CA SER A 19 -7.01 3.38 -5.32
C SER A 19 -7.69 4.75 -5.31
N ALA A 20 -9.01 4.80 -5.45
CA ALA A 20 -9.77 6.04 -5.35
C ALA A 20 -9.66 6.64 -3.94
N GLU A 21 -9.70 5.80 -2.90
CA GLU A 21 -9.53 6.25 -1.52
C GLU A 21 -8.14 6.84 -1.30
N LEU A 22 -7.08 6.19 -1.82
CA LEU A 22 -5.73 6.74 -1.74
C LEU A 22 -5.66 8.13 -2.37
N THR A 23 -6.15 8.28 -3.60
CA THR A 23 -6.13 9.56 -4.30
C THR A 23 -6.86 10.64 -3.49
N ARG A 24 -7.98 10.29 -2.88
CA ARG A 24 -8.77 11.21 -2.05
C ARG A 24 -8.01 11.66 -0.80
N GLU A 25 -7.19 10.78 -0.22
CA GLU A 25 -6.47 11.06 1.02
C GLU A 25 -5.16 11.82 0.82
N LEU A 26 -4.56 11.78 -0.38
CA LEU A 26 -3.23 12.36 -0.59
C LEU A 26 -3.24 13.90 -0.55
N PRO A 27 -2.53 14.51 0.41
CA PRO A 27 -2.36 15.96 0.42
C PRO A 27 -1.24 16.40 -0.52
N VAL A 28 -1.22 17.69 -0.83
CA VAL A 28 -0.09 18.30 -1.54
C VAL A 28 1.19 18.09 -0.72
N GLY A 29 2.25 17.69 -1.40
CA GLY A 29 3.54 17.43 -0.77
C GLY A 29 3.72 16.02 -0.25
N HIS A 30 2.71 15.15 -0.34
CA HIS A 30 2.86 13.75 0.04
C HIS A 30 3.83 13.05 -0.92
N VAL A 31 4.62 12.11 -0.39
CA VAL A 31 5.63 11.37 -1.16
C VAL A 31 5.04 10.62 -2.37
N LEU A 32 3.75 10.27 -2.31
CA LEU A 32 3.05 9.58 -3.40
C LEU A 32 2.25 10.50 -4.31
N GLU A 33 2.26 11.80 -4.05
CA GLU A 33 1.50 12.75 -4.87
C GLU A 33 1.94 12.69 -6.32
N GLY A 34 0.96 12.55 -7.23
CA GLY A 34 1.22 12.53 -8.67
C GLY A 34 1.81 11.24 -9.20
N ILE A 35 2.06 10.23 -8.36
CA ILE A 35 2.60 8.95 -8.81
C ILE A 35 1.46 8.00 -9.16
N PRO A 36 1.38 7.50 -10.42
CA PRO A 36 0.38 6.48 -10.76
C PRO A 36 0.65 5.20 -9.99
N VAL A 37 -0.39 4.57 -9.48
CA VAL A 37 -0.27 3.36 -8.67
C VAL A 37 -1.19 2.26 -9.17
N LYS A 38 -0.82 1.01 -8.88
CA LYS A 38 -1.67 -0.16 -9.07
C LYS A 38 -1.84 -0.85 -7.73
N CYS A 39 -3.07 -0.96 -7.26
CA CYS A 39 -3.39 -1.71 -6.05
C CYS A 39 -3.14 -3.20 -6.26
N LEU A 40 -2.50 -3.86 -5.30
CA LEU A 40 -2.18 -5.29 -5.40
C LEU A 40 -2.84 -6.12 -4.31
N ALA A 41 -2.77 -5.69 -3.04
CA ALA A 41 -3.16 -6.51 -1.91
C ALA A 41 -3.51 -5.66 -0.70
N ARG A 42 -4.10 -6.30 0.31
CA ARG A 42 -4.51 -5.65 1.55
C ARG A 42 -4.18 -6.56 2.73
N ARG A 43 -3.89 -5.97 3.91
CA ARG A 43 -3.81 -6.71 5.16
C ARG A 43 -5.20 -6.89 5.75
N GLN A 44 -5.48 -8.09 6.26
CA GLN A 44 -6.78 -8.34 6.89
C GLN A 44 -6.86 -7.85 8.35
N ASP A 45 -5.72 -7.57 8.97
CA ASP A 45 -5.64 -7.15 10.38
C ASP A 45 -5.45 -5.64 10.57
N ARG A 46 -5.22 -4.89 9.49
CA ARG A 46 -4.99 -3.43 9.52
C ARG A 46 -5.48 -2.81 8.22
N ASP A 47 -5.74 -1.49 8.25
CA ASP A 47 -6.11 -0.74 7.04
C ASP A 47 -4.88 -0.37 6.19
N GLU A 48 -4.03 -1.37 5.93
CA GLU A 48 -2.84 -1.22 5.10
C GLU A 48 -3.03 -1.89 3.76
N VAL A 49 -2.69 -1.17 2.68
CA VAL A 49 -2.87 -1.60 1.29
C VAL A 49 -1.54 -1.50 0.56
N LEU A 50 -1.24 -2.53 -0.23
CA LEU A 50 -0.02 -2.58 -1.04
C LEU A 50 -0.31 -2.04 -2.44
N PHE A 51 0.48 -1.06 -2.85
CA PHE A 51 0.44 -0.49 -4.20
C PHE A 51 1.77 -0.67 -4.91
N GLU A 52 1.72 -0.96 -6.20
CA GLU A 52 2.89 -0.87 -7.07
C GLU A 52 2.95 0.55 -7.63
N LEU A 53 4.14 1.18 -7.59
CA LEU A 53 4.32 2.52 -8.15
C LEU A 53 4.60 2.37 -9.65
N LYS A 54 3.73 2.94 -10.47
CA LYS A 54 3.78 2.82 -11.94
C LYS A 54 4.58 3.96 -12.58
N ASP A 55 5.68 4.36 -11.94
CA ASP A 55 6.57 5.42 -12.42
C ASP A 55 7.86 4.87 -13.05
N GLY A 56 7.91 3.56 -13.31
CA GLY A 56 9.09 2.91 -13.89
C GLY A 56 10.18 2.55 -12.87
N SER A 57 9.98 2.84 -11.58
CA SER A 57 11.00 2.58 -10.55
C SER A 57 11.03 1.14 -10.06
N GLY A 58 9.95 0.40 -10.20
CA GLY A 58 9.81 -0.93 -9.62
C GLY A 58 9.53 -0.92 -8.12
N ARG A 59 9.36 0.26 -7.53
CA ARG A 59 9.08 0.40 -6.09
C ARG A 59 7.65 -0.02 -5.76
N LEU A 60 7.46 -0.42 -4.50
CA LEU A 60 6.13 -0.72 -3.94
C LEU A 60 5.93 0.13 -2.69
N ALA A 61 4.68 0.40 -2.35
CA ALA A 61 4.34 1.19 -1.17
C ALA A 61 3.23 0.51 -0.39
N VAL A 62 3.39 0.44 0.94
CA VAL A 62 2.32 0.06 1.85
C VAL A 62 1.78 1.34 2.47
N VAL A 63 0.50 1.62 2.26
CA VAL A 63 -0.14 2.83 2.73
C VAL A 63 -1.18 2.48 3.80
N HIS A 64 -1.09 3.15 4.95
CA HIS A 64 -2.10 3.04 6.00
C HIS A 64 -3.22 4.04 5.69
N LEU A 65 -4.34 3.57 5.15
CA LEU A 65 -5.47 4.42 4.81
C LEU A 65 -6.17 4.90 6.08
N THR A 66 -6.49 6.20 6.12
CA THR A 66 -7.12 6.82 7.30
C THR A 66 -8.61 6.98 7.16
N TRP A 67 -9.14 6.82 5.91
CA TRP A 67 -10.55 7.04 5.55
C TRP A 67 -11.00 8.48 5.78
N GLN A 68 -10.04 9.40 5.75
CA GLN A 68 -10.26 10.84 5.89
C GLN A 68 -9.49 11.58 4.81
N VAL A 69 -9.97 12.75 4.41
CA VAL A 69 -9.20 13.63 3.54
C VAL A 69 -8.12 14.29 4.39
N GLU A 70 -6.87 14.03 4.05
CA GLU A 70 -5.73 14.58 4.78
C GLU A 70 -5.29 15.88 4.15
N SER A 71 -4.94 16.87 4.99
CA SER A 71 -4.52 18.19 4.53
C SER A 71 -3.02 18.42 4.63
N LYS A 72 -2.31 17.54 5.32
CA LYS A 72 -0.87 17.68 5.58
C LYS A 72 -0.13 16.37 5.43
N ALA A 73 0.99 16.38 4.68
CA ALA A 73 1.95 15.29 4.71
C ALA A 73 2.49 15.15 6.15
N PRO A 74 2.88 13.94 6.58
CA PRO A 74 3.03 12.70 5.80
C PRO A 74 1.78 11.81 5.75
N TRP A 75 0.65 12.27 6.23
CA TRP A 75 -0.56 11.44 6.23
C TRP A 75 -1.22 11.39 4.85
N PRO A 76 -1.76 10.22 4.40
CA PRO A 76 -1.71 8.92 5.08
C PRO A 76 -0.26 8.38 5.10
N SER A 77 0.10 7.66 6.15
CA SER A 77 1.47 7.17 6.28
C SER A 77 1.75 6.08 5.25
N ALA A 78 2.95 6.11 4.68
CA ALA A 78 3.38 5.16 3.66
C ALA A 78 4.79 4.67 3.94
N VAL A 79 5.01 3.36 3.71
CA VAL A 79 6.34 2.76 3.71
C VAL A 79 6.65 2.37 2.28
N ILE A 80 7.75 2.88 1.73
CA ILE A 80 8.15 2.62 0.36
C ILE A 80 9.28 1.59 0.36
N TYR A 81 9.09 0.53 -0.41
CA TYR A 81 10.07 -0.53 -0.62
C TYR A 81 10.75 -0.32 -1.96
N ALA A 82 12.08 -0.49 -1.98
CA ALA A 82 12.89 -0.23 -3.17
C ALA A 82 12.53 -1.13 -4.35
N GLY A 83 12.04 -2.33 -4.07
CA GLY A 83 11.62 -3.26 -5.09
C GLY A 83 10.96 -4.50 -4.49
N LEU A 84 10.70 -5.47 -5.35
CA LEU A 84 10.03 -6.72 -4.95
C LEU A 84 10.79 -7.49 -3.87
N PRO A 85 12.14 -7.66 -3.93
CA PRO A 85 12.84 -8.40 -2.87
C PRO A 85 12.65 -7.79 -1.48
N GLU A 86 12.72 -6.47 -1.35
CA GLU A 86 12.53 -5.76 -0.08
C GLU A 86 11.10 -5.93 0.44
N TRP A 87 10.12 -5.87 -0.47
CA TRP A 87 8.72 -6.11 -0.11
C TRP A 87 8.51 -7.55 0.37
N LEU A 88 9.06 -8.54 -0.33
CA LEU A 88 8.91 -9.95 0.04
C LEU A 88 9.51 -10.22 1.42
N ALA A 89 10.65 -9.62 1.74
CA ALA A 89 11.24 -9.73 3.07
C ALA A 89 10.32 -9.15 4.15
N ALA A 90 9.73 -7.99 3.88
CA ALA A 90 8.79 -7.36 4.79
C ALA A 90 7.53 -8.21 4.99
N MET A 91 7.00 -8.78 3.91
CA MET A 91 5.82 -9.64 3.98
C MET A 91 6.07 -10.86 4.86
N LYS A 92 7.25 -11.49 4.74
CA LYS A 92 7.62 -12.63 5.58
C LYS A 92 7.67 -12.26 7.06
N LEU A 93 8.18 -11.08 7.36
CA LEU A 93 8.21 -10.57 8.73
C LEU A 93 6.79 -10.33 9.26
N HIS A 94 5.93 -9.71 8.46
CA HIS A 94 4.53 -9.50 8.83
C HIS A 94 3.81 -10.82 9.10
N HIS A 95 4.06 -11.81 8.25
CA HIS A 95 3.48 -13.15 8.41
C HIS A 95 3.96 -13.82 9.71
N SER A 96 5.25 -13.73 10.00
CA SER A 96 5.83 -14.29 11.22
C SER A 96 5.20 -13.67 12.47
N GLU A 97 5.02 -12.36 12.48
CA GLU A 97 4.39 -11.65 13.61
C GLU A 97 2.91 -11.99 13.75
N TYR A 98 2.21 -12.12 12.62
CA TYR A 98 0.78 -12.43 12.60
C TYR A 98 0.49 -13.85 13.08
N ASP A 99 1.35 -14.80 12.71
CA ASP A 99 1.21 -16.23 13.01
C ASP A 99 1.80 -16.61 14.38
N ALA A 100 2.39 -15.67 15.10
CA ALA A 100 3.03 -15.90 16.39
C ALA A 100 2.01 -16.15 17.50
#